data_accc0b4f9e8b35c93d83994b3cda5a53
#
_entry.id   accc0b4f9e8b35c93d83994b3cda5a53
#
_cell.length_a   1.000
_cell.length_b   1.000
_cell.length_c   1.000
_cell.angle_alpha   90.00
_cell.angle_beta   90.00
_cell.angle_gamma   90.00
#
_symmetry.space_group_name_H-M   'P 1'
#
loop_
_entity.id
_entity.type
_entity.pdbx_description
1 polymer ?
#
loop_
_entity_poly.entity_id
_entity_poly.type
_entity_poly.pdbx_seq_one_letter_code
_entity_poly.pdbx_strand_id
1 'polypeptide(L)'
;MEEEWPICPYCQRTGFQRTSIAQGADKTRIESPVDGAANAVTAPLTAPLAAAPEIRKTVILSSLHRQPVVGWLVALNGAHKGEDFRLREGQNTIGSSPGLEITLDDPAISARHASLRYKDGVFVLTDLDSTNGTFVNDSNEPVARVELKDNDVVRIGEVALKFKRL
;
A
#
# COMPACT_ATOMS: atom_id res chain seq x y z
N MET A 1 -12.22 -0.72 -49.30
CA MET A 1 -12.13 -1.92 -48.46
C MET A 1 -11.92 -1.41 -47.04
N GLU A 2 -13.02 -1.30 -46.30
CA GLU A 2 -12.99 -0.84 -44.89
C GLU A 2 -12.82 -2.09 -44.03
N GLU A 3 -11.70 -2.18 -43.32
CA GLU A 3 -11.47 -3.25 -42.36
C GLU A 3 -12.26 -2.97 -41.09
N GLU A 4 -13.37 -3.67 -40.93
CA GLU A 4 -14.11 -3.70 -39.66
C GLU A 4 -13.28 -4.43 -38.60
N TRP A 5 -12.90 -3.69 -37.57
CA TRP A 5 -12.25 -4.24 -36.38
C TRP A 5 -13.27 -5.06 -35.57
N PRO A 6 -13.00 -6.29 -35.21
CA PRO A 6 -13.92 -7.08 -34.40
C PRO A 6 -14.05 -6.48 -33.00
N ILE A 7 -15.29 -6.23 -32.62
CA ILE A 7 -15.68 -5.69 -31.32
C ILE A 7 -15.20 -6.63 -30.21
N CYS A 8 -14.43 -6.10 -29.26
CA CYS A 8 -13.92 -6.85 -28.12
C CYS A 8 -15.07 -7.49 -27.32
N PRO A 9 -15.11 -8.82 -27.15
CA PRO A 9 -16.18 -9.50 -26.44
C PRO A 9 -16.25 -9.18 -24.93
N TYR A 10 -15.23 -8.51 -24.39
CA TYR A 10 -15.19 -8.08 -23.00
C TYR A 10 -15.96 -6.78 -22.72
N CYS A 11 -16.23 -5.95 -23.74
CA CYS A 11 -16.91 -4.68 -23.58
C CYS A 11 -18.44 -4.78 -23.53
N GLN A 12 -19.03 -5.95 -23.77
CA GLN A 12 -20.48 -6.13 -23.77
C GLN A 12 -21.09 -6.47 -22.40
N ARG A 13 -20.32 -6.54 -21.32
CA ARG A 13 -20.80 -7.07 -20.03
C ARG A 13 -20.82 -6.08 -18.89
N THR A 14 -21.03 -4.80 -19.14
CA THR A 14 -21.35 -3.86 -18.06
C THR A 14 -22.49 -2.96 -18.47
N GLY A 15 -23.71 -3.46 -18.23
CA GLY A 15 -24.88 -2.62 -18.14
C GLY A 15 -24.72 -1.70 -16.92
N PHE A 16 -24.24 -0.49 -17.15
CA PHE A 16 -24.29 0.58 -16.16
C PHE A 16 -25.75 1.02 -16.02
N GLN A 17 -26.43 0.52 -15.00
CA GLN A 17 -27.68 1.14 -14.54
C GLN A 17 -27.33 2.48 -13.89
N ARG A 18 -27.75 3.56 -14.54
CA ARG A 18 -27.78 4.89 -13.94
C ARG A 18 -28.75 4.87 -12.78
N THR A 19 -28.25 4.91 -11.57
CA THR A 19 -29.07 5.19 -10.39
C THR A 19 -29.39 6.67 -10.40
N SER A 20 -30.64 7.01 -10.71
CA SER A 20 -31.19 8.35 -10.56
C SER A 20 -31.29 8.68 -9.08
N ILE A 21 -30.55 9.70 -8.67
CA ILE A 21 -30.66 10.28 -7.34
C ILE A 21 -31.99 11.06 -7.30
N ALA A 22 -32.96 10.52 -6.58
CA ALA A 22 -34.19 11.23 -6.27
C ALA A 22 -33.86 12.38 -5.30
N GLN A 23 -34.17 13.60 -5.72
CA GLN A 23 -34.23 14.78 -4.88
C GLN A 23 -35.44 14.64 -3.94
N GLY A 24 -35.17 14.38 -2.67
CA GLY A 24 -36.13 14.49 -1.59
C GLY A 24 -35.78 15.66 -0.71
N ALA A 25 -36.39 16.79 -0.92
CA ALA A 25 -36.36 17.91 0.01
C ALA A 25 -37.31 17.58 1.17
N ASP A 26 -36.79 17.47 2.37
CA ASP A 26 -37.64 17.50 3.56
C ASP A 26 -37.16 18.64 4.47
N LYS A 27 -38.03 19.65 4.56
CA LYS A 27 -37.90 20.81 5.42
C LYS A 27 -38.49 20.44 6.78
N THR A 28 -37.67 20.07 7.71
CA THR A 28 -38.10 20.00 9.12
C THR A 28 -37.98 21.39 9.73
N ARG A 29 -39.10 22.07 9.75
CA ARG A 29 -39.37 23.31 10.44
C ARG A 29 -39.52 23.00 11.94
N ILE A 30 -38.57 23.42 12.74
CA ILE A 30 -38.74 23.42 14.21
C ILE A 30 -39.26 24.77 14.61
N GLU A 31 -40.51 24.78 15.02
CA GLU A 31 -41.14 25.92 15.65
C GLU A 31 -40.72 26.03 17.09
N SER A 32 -40.24 27.22 17.49
CA SER A 32 -39.97 27.58 18.85
C SER A 32 -41.24 28.13 19.50
N PRO A 33 -41.55 27.82 20.76
CA PRO A 33 -42.47 28.61 21.53
C PRO A 33 -41.75 29.77 22.22
N VAL A 34 -42.30 30.92 21.97
CA VAL A 34 -42.02 32.16 22.74
C VAL A 34 -42.74 32.07 24.09
N ASP A 35 -42.10 32.47 25.14
CA ASP A 35 -42.69 33.32 26.18
C ASP A 35 -41.67 33.69 27.26
N GLY A 36 -41.51 34.99 27.47
CA GLY A 36 -41.66 35.59 28.79
C GLY A 36 -40.49 36.36 29.33
N ALA A 37 -40.67 37.70 29.31
CA ALA A 37 -40.29 38.66 30.32
C ALA A 37 -38.84 39.13 30.49
N ALA A 38 -38.67 40.35 30.00
CA ALA A 38 -37.92 41.49 30.58
C ALA A 38 -36.96 41.26 31.76
N ASN A 39 -35.72 41.62 31.53
CA ASN A 39 -35.05 42.55 32.44
C ASN A 39 -33.83 43.21 31.75
N ALA A 40 -33.89 44.53 31.67
CA ALA A 40 -32.83 45.38 31.17
C ALA A 40 -31.72 45.47 32.23
N VAL A 41 -30.51 45.07 31.90
CA VAL A 41 -29.33 45.53 32.61
C VAL A 41 -28.28 45.88 31.56
N THR A 42 -28.00 47.16 31.54
CA THR A 42 -26.95 47.82 30.76
C THR A 42 -25.59 47.21 31.10
N ALA A 43 -24.95 46.58 30.16
CA ALA A 43 -23.54 46.16 30.26
C ALA A 43 -22.68 46.92 29.24
N PRO A 44 -21.50 47.39 29.63
CA PRO A 44 -20.66 48.24 28.79
C PRO A 44 -20.04 47.46 27.63
N LEU A 45 -20.01 48.10 26.48
CA LEU A 45 -19.30 47.67 25.27
C LEU A 45 -17.79 47.67 25.54
N THR A 46 -17.25 46.51 25.78
CA THR A 46 -15.84 46.22 25.54
C THR A 46 -15.81 44.95 24.67
N ALA A 47 -15.88 45.14 23.36
CA ALA A 47 -15.59 44.09 22.41
C ALA A 47 -14.09 43.73 22.54
N PRO A 48 -13.74 42.49 22.79
CA PRO A 48 -12.36 42.08 22.61
C PRO A 48 -12.05 42.07 21.10
N LEU A 49 -11.00 42.80 20.77
CA LEU A 49 -10.36 42.87 19.47
C LEU A 49 -10.27 41.47 18.87
N ALA A 50 -10.87 41.29 17.69
CA ALA A 50 -10.86 40.05 16.96
C ALA A 50 -9.44 39.49 16.88
N ALA A 51 -9.25 38.30 17.43
CA ALA A 51 -8.03 37.54 17.26
C ALA A 51 -7.83 37.33 15.76
N ALA A 52 -6.68 37.79 15.25
CA ALA A 52 -6.28 37.57 13.87
C ALA A 52 -6.37 36.07 13.54
N PRO A 53 -6.80 35.71 12.34
CA PRO A 53 -6.84 34.30 11.98
C PRO A 53 -5.44 33.73 12.10
N GLU A 54 -5.26 32.78 13.01
CA GLU A 54 -4.03 32.00 13.07
C GLU A 54 -3.83 31.37 11.71
N ILE A 55 -2.80 31.79 11.02
CA ILE A 55 -2.34 31.17 9.79
C ILE A 55 -1.95 29.75 10.18
N ARG A 56 -2.87 28.82 9.97
CA ARG A 56 -2.57 27.38 10.09
C ARG A 56 -1.45 27.11 9.10
N LYS A 57 -0.24 27.03 9.63
CA LYS A 57 0.92 26.61 8.84
C LYS A 57 0.57 25.24 8.26
N THR A 58 0.34 25.19 6.96
CA THR A 58 0.25 23.94 6.24
C THR A 58 1.59 23.25 6.43
N VAL A 59 1.64 22.29 7.34
CA VAL A 59 2.80 21.42 7.48
C VAL A 59 2.83 20.59 6.21
N ILE A 60 3.68 21.00 5.28
CA ILE A 60 4.00 20.17 4.13
C ILE A 60 4.69 18.95 4.72
N LEU A 61 3.98 17.83 4.80
CA LEU A 61 4.54 16.50 5.09
C LEU A 61 5.43 16.08 3.90
N SER A 62 6.46 16.88 3.63
CA SER A 62 7.46 16.61 2.60
C SER A 62 8.46 15.53 2.99
N SER A 63 8.27 14.87 4.11
CA SER A 63 9.13 13.79 4.59
C SER A 63 8.49 12.40 4.46
N LEU A 64 7.63 12.20 3.48
CA LEU A 64 7.52 10.87 2.92
C LEU A 64 8.84 10.63 2.19
N HIS A 65 9.88 10.27 2.93
CA HIS A 65 11.12 9.73 2.37
C HIS A 65 10.70 8.44 1.66
N ARG A 66 10.25 8.62 0.41
CA ARG A 66 10.00 7.49 -0.47
C ARG A 66 11.37 6.91 -0.74
N GLN A 67 11.74 5.91 0.04
CA GLN A 67 13.02 5.20 -0.13
C GLN A 67 13.17 4.80 -1.59
N PRO A 68 14.31 5.06 -2.21
CA PRO A 68 14.53 4.73 -3.62
C PRO A 68 14.36 3.23 -3.83
N VAL A 69 13.86 2.86 -5.00
CA VAL A 69 13.86 1.47 -5.44
C VAL A 69 15.28 1.13 -5.86
N VAL A 70 15.82 0.04 -5.32
CA VAL A 70 17.19 -0.42 -5.55
C VAL A 70 17.25 -1.74 -6.32
N GLY A 71 16.11 -2.37 -6.53
CA GLY A 71 15.98 -3.63 -7.27
C GLY A 71 14.56 -4.17 -7.26
N TRP A 72 14.39 -5.35 -7.81
CA TRP A 72 13.11 -6.07 -7.89
C TRP A 72 13.29 -7.55 -7.60
N LEU A 73 12.24 -8.17 -7.06
CA LEU A 73 12.02 -9.61 -7.12
C LEU A 73 10.84 -9.86 -8.07
N VAL A 74 11.00 -10.78 -9.00
CA VAL A 74 9.96 -11.15 -9.96
C VAL A 74 9.59 -12.61 -9.75
N ALA A 75 8.32 -12.89 -9.49
CA ALA A 75 7.86 -14.25 -9.30
C ALA A 75 7.83 -15.00 -10.63
N LEU A 76 8.49 -16.16 -10.66
CA LEU A 76 8.61 -17.00 -11.85
C LEU A 76 7.51 -18.06 -11.94
N ASN A 77 6.95 -18.46 -10.79
CA ASN A 77 5.95 -19.51 -10.68
C ASN A 77 4.93 -19.23 -9.58
N GLY A 78 4.05 -20.18 -9.31
CA GLY A 78 3.03 -20.12 -8.27
C GLY A 78 1.89 -19.15 -8.59
N ALA A 79 1.11 -18.81 -7.58
CA ALA A 79 -0.03 -17.87 -7.69
C ALA A 79 0.39 -16.46 -8.10
N HIS A 80 1.60 -16.06 -7.74
CA HIS A 80 2.19 -14.73 -8.00
C HIS A 80 3.00 -14.66 -9.30
N LYS A 81 2.92 -15.67 -10.18
CA LYS A 81 3.71 -15.69 -11.42
C LYS A 81 3.54 -14.40 -12.23
N GLY A 82 4.66 -13.75 -12.51
CA GLY A 82 4.72 -12.50 -13.27
C GLY A 82 4.57 -11.23 -12.43
N GLU A 83 4.29 -11.34 -11.12
CA GLU A 83 4.29 -10.19 -10.23
C GLU A 83 5.72 -9.71 -9.94
N ASP A 84 5.88 -8.39 -9.84
CA ASP A 84 7.12 -7.75 -9.45
C ASP A 84 6.98 -7.09 -8.07
N PHE A 85 7.97 -7.31 -7.23
CA PHE A 85 8.07 -6.73 -5.89
C PHE A 85 9.25 -5.78 -5.85
N ARG A 86 8.99 -4.52 -5.49
CA ARG A 86 10.00 -3.47 -5.45
C ARG A 86 10.82 -3.57 -4.17
N LEU A 87 12.12 -3.63 -4.32
CA LEU A 87 13.06 -3.60 -3.21
C LEU A 87 13.48 -2.17 -2.92
N ARG A 88 13.43 -1.81 -1.66
CA ARG A 88 13.81 -0.48 -1.17
C ARG A 88 15.10 -0.56 -0.36
N GLU A 89 15.74 0.58 -0.19
CA GLU A 89 16.88 0.69 0.72
C GLU A 89 16.49 0.26 2.15
N GLY A 90 17.42 -0.40 2.85
CA GLY A 90 17.17 -0.95 4.17
C GLY A 90 16.68 -2.39 4.13
N GLN A 91 15.74 -2.73 4.98
CA GLN A 91 15.24 -4.09 5.17
C GLN A 91 13.90 -4.27 4.46
N ASN A 92 13.80 -5.30 3.63
CA ASN A 92 12.56 -5.76 2.99
C ASN A 92 12.26 -7.15 3.53
N THR A 93 11.15 -7.31 4.22
CA THR A 93 10.73 -8.59 4.81
C THR A 93 9.81 -9.32 3.84
N ILE A 94 10.03 -10.63 3.70
CA ILE A 94 9.29 -11.52 2.81
C ILE A 94 8.56 -12.55 3.66
N GLY A 95 7.29 -12.80 3.38
CA GLY A 95 6.50 -13.81 4.09
C GLY A 95 5.04 -13.80 3.70
N SER A 96 4.23 -14.63 4.38
CA SER A 96 2.80 -14.73 4.12
C SER A 96 1.94 -13.76 4.95
N SER A 97 2.52 -13.09 5.96
CA SER A 97 1.77 -12.11 6.75
C SER A 97 1.40 -10.88 5.93
N PRO A 98 0.15 -10.40 6.03
CA PRO A 98 -0.26 -9.17 5.39
C PRO A 98 0.48 -7.96 6.00
N GLY A 99 0.83 -7.00 5.15
CA GLY A 99 1.51 -5.76 5.57
C GLY A 99 3.03 -5.83 5.60
N LEU A 100 3.63 -6.92 5.15
CA LEU A 100 5.07 -6.99 4.85
C LEU A 100 5.39 -6.25 3.55
N GLU A 101 6.66 -5.91 3.37
CA GLU A 101 7.13 -5.28 2.12
C GLU A 101 6.91 -6.19 0.91
N ILE A 102 7.03 -7.51 1.11
CA ILE A 102 6.77 -8.54 0.12
C ILE A 102 5.89 -9.60 0.73
N THR A 103 4.63 -9.61 0.33
CA THR A 103 3.66 -10.61 0.80
C THR A 103 3.43 -11.63 -0.29
N LEU A 104 3.65 -12.91 0.05
CA LEU A 104 3.44 -14.07 -0.82
C LEU A 104 2.39 -14.96 -0.17
N ASP A 105 1.21 -15.04 -0.76
CA ASP A 105 0.11 -15.87 -0.26
C ASP A 105 0.29 -17.32 -0.70
N ASP A 106 1.09 -18.04 0.07
CA ASP A 106 1.41 -19.46 -0.16
C ASP A 106 1.51 -20.18 1.19
N PRO A 107 0.82 -21.33 1.38
CA PRO A 107 0.82 -22.06 2.65
C PRO A 107 2.19 -22.65 3.04
N ALA A 108 3.10 -22.79 2.08
CA ALA A 108 4.46 -23.25 2.31
C ALA A 108 5.38 -22.13 2.80
N ILE A 109 4.89 -20.90 2.89
CA ILE A 109 5.67 -19.72 3.29
C ILE A 109 5.32 -19.32 4.72
N SER A 110 6.33 -19.20 5.58
CA SER A 110 6.15 -18.72 6.96
C SER A 110 5.66 -17.28 7.00
N ALA A 111 4.99 -16.89 8.09
CA ALA A 111 4.46 -15.55 8.32
C ALA A 111 5.52 -14.45 8.09
N ARG A 112 6.73 -14.69 8.61
CA ARG A 112 7.95 -13.95 8.29
C ARG A 112 9.00 -14.99 7.91
N HIS A 113 9.25 -15.13 6.62
CA HIS A 113 10.08 -16.23 6.10
C HIS A 113 11.54 -15.82 5.95
N ALA A 114 11.77 -14.72 5.28
CA ALA A 114 13.11 -14.21 5.00
C ALA A 114 13.16 -12.69 5.05
N SER A 115 14.35 -12.14 5.10
CA SER A 115 14.59 -10.71 5.03
C SER A 115 15.69 -10.42 4.02
N LEU A 116 15.41 -9.52 3.09
CA LEU A 116 16.36 -9.02 2.11
C LEU A 116 16.77 -7.60 2.48
N ARG A 117 18.01 -7.44 2.89
CA ARG A 117 18.58 -6.15 3.29
C ARG A 117 19.49 -5.59 2.20
N TYR A 118 19.23 -4.35 1.80
CA TYR A 118 20.14 -3.57 0.98
C TYR A 118 20.88 -2.54 1.82
N LYS A 119 22.19 -2.55 1.73
CA LYS A 119 23.07 -1.55 2.34
C LYS A 119 24.38 -1.42 1.55
N ASP A 120 24.79 -0.17 1.29
CA ASP A 120 26.09 0.13 0.65
C ASP A 120 26.33 -0.62 -0.67
N GLY A 121 25.27 -0.80 -1.48
CA GLY A 121 25.34 -1.50 -2.76
C GLY A 121 25.27 -3.03 -2.67
N VAL A 122 25.12 -3.60 -1.48
CA VAL A 122 25.08 -5.05 -1.26
C VAL A 122 23.70 -5.50 -0.83
N PHE A 123 23.20 -6.56 -1.44
CA PHE A 123 21.97 -7.24 -1.06
C PHE A 123 22.28 -8.50 -0.26
N VAL A 124 21.79 -8.56 0.95
CA VAL A 124 21.96 -9.73 1.83
C VAL A 124 20.62 -10.32 2.16
N LEU A 125 20.40 -11.55 1.71
CA LEU A 125 19.25 -12.38 2.06
C LEU A 125 19.56 -13.13 3.34
N THR A 126 18.61 -13.12 4.29
CA THR A 126 18.72 -13.83 5.56
C THR A 126 17.41 -14.58 5.79
N ASP A 127 17.49 -15.87 6.05
CA ASP A 127 16.35 -16.68 6.48
C ASP A 127 16.00 -16.33 7.94
N LEU A 128 14.71 -16.27 8.26
CA LEU A 128 14.21 -15.93 9.59
C LEU A 128 13.64 -17.16 10.32
N ASP A 129 14.39 -18.24 10.33
CA ASP A 129 13.99 -19.54 10.90
C ASP A 129 12.71 -20.06 10.25
N SER A 130 12.67 -20.03 8.93
CA SER A 130 11.51 -20.48 8.17
C SER A 130 11.33 -22.00 8.27
N THR A 131 10.08 -22.45 8.16
CA THR A 131 9.73 -23.88 8.28
C THR A 131 10.31 -24.71 7.12
N ASN A 132 10.27 -24.17 5.90
CA ASN A 132 10.66 -24.89 4.69
C ASN A 132 12.03 -24.46 4.13
N GLY A 133 12.67 -23.48 4.77
CA GLY A 133 13.99 -22.96 4.36
C GLY A 133 13.93 -22.06 3.13
N THR A 134 14.97 -21.27 3.00
CA THR A 134 15.23 -20.39 1.85
C THR A 134 16.38 -20.96 1.03
N PHE A 135 16.23 -21.01 -0.29
CA PHE A 135 17.24 -21.57 -1.20
C PHE A 135 17.63 -20.53 -2.24
N VAL A 136 18.87 -20.59 -2.71
CA VAL A 136 19.36 -19.68 -3.76
C VAL A 136 19.91 -20.48 -4.93
N ASN A 137 19.46 -20.13 -6.12
CA ASN A 137 19.73 -20.83 -7.37
C ASN A 137 19.29 -22.32 -7.28
N ASP A 138 20.03 -23.22 -7.86
CA ASP A 138 19.75 -24.66 -7.85
C ASP A 138 20.30 -25.39 -6.62
N SER A 139 20.65 -24.65 -5.56
CA SER A 139 21.11 -25.27 -4.30
C SER A 139 19.98 -26.07 -3.65
N ASN A 140 20.30 -27.27 -3.18
CA ASN A 140 19.42 -28.11 -2.38
C ASN A 140 19.62 -27.87 -0.87
N GLU A 141 20.57 -27.05 -0.49
CA GLU A 141 20.84 -26.70 0.90
C GLU A 141 20.20 -25.35 1.23
N PRO A 142 19.43 -25.27 2.32
CA PRO A 142 18.85 -24.02 2.76
C PRO A 142 19.96 -23.05 3.22
N VAL A 143 19.82 -21.79 2.87
CA VAL A 143 20.80 -20.76 3.24
C VAL A 143 20.28 -19.96 4.44
N ALA A 144 21.07 -19.87 5.50
CA ALA A 144 20.75 -18.99 6.62
C ALA A 144 21.01 -17.52 6.26
N ARG A 145 22.10 -17.27 5.51
CA ARG A 145 22.46 -15.92 5.05
C ARG A 145 23.36 -15.99 3.82
N VAL A 146 23.01 -15.18 2.80
CA VAL A 146 23.77 -15.14 1.55
C VAL A 146 23.69 -13.76 0.92
N GLU A 147 24.73 -13.36 0.20
CA GLU A 147 24.74 -12.17 -0.64
C GLU A 147 24.17 -12.53 -2.02
N LEU A 148 23.15 -11.75 -2.46
CA LEU A 148 22.54 -11.95 -3.76
C LEU A 148 23.27 -11.17 -4.85
N LYS A 149 23.43 -11.82 -5.99
CA LYS A 149 23.92 -11.24 -7.23
C LYS A 149 22.79 -11.03 -8.22
N ASP A 150 22.99 -10.12 -9.17
CA ASP A 150 22.00 -9.90 -10.21
C ASP A 150 21.68 -11.19 -10.98
N ASN A 151 20.39 -11.43 -11.18
CA ASN A 151 19.80 -12.63 -11.79
C ASN A 151 19.76 -13.88 -10.89
N ASP A 152 20.17 -13.83 -9.64
CA ASP A 152 19.96 -14.95 -8.73
C ASP A 152 18.48 -15.30 -8.60
N VAL A 153 18.19 -16.59 -8.45
CA VAL A 153 16.83 -17.09 -8.22
C VAL A 153 16.74 -17.51 -6.75
N VAL A 154 15.84 -16.88 -6.02
CA VAL A 154 15.54 -17.20 -4.62
C VAL A 154 14.29 -18.07 -4.59
N ARG A 155 14.36 -19.24 -3.99
CA ARG A 155 13.22 -20.13 -3.77
C ARG A 155 12.81 -20.06 -2.30
N ILE A 156 11.56 -19.73 -2.08
CA ILE A 156 10.93 -19.59 -0.76
C ILE A 156 9.66 -20.44 -0.77
N GLY A 157 9.66 -21.52 0.00
CA GLY A 157 8.61 -22.53 -0.13
C GLY A 157 8.59 -23.10 -1.56
N GLU A 158 7.44 -22.98 -2.23
CA GLU A 158 7.30 -23.40 -3.64
C GLU A 158 7.47 -22.24 -4.64
N VAL A 159 7.56 -21.01 -4.15
CA VAL A 159 7.69 -19.81 -5.00
C VAL A 159 9.15 -19.54 -5.35
N ALA A 160 9.42 -19.41 -6.64
CA ALA A 160 10.72 -19.01 -7.17
C ALA A 160 10.67 -17.52 -7.57
N LEU A 161 11.56 -16.73 -7.02
CA LEU A 161 11.66 -15.29 -7.24
C LEU A 161 13.00 -14.97 -7.91
N LYS A 162 12.97 -14.33 -9.07
CA LYS A 162 14.18 -13.85 -9.74
C LYS A 162 14.56 -12.47 -9.19
N PHE A 163 15.76 -12.37 -8.67
CA PHE A 163 16.30 -11.11 -8.22
C PHE A 163 16.89 -10.30 -9.38
N LYS A 164 16.53 -9.00 -9.42
CA LYS A 164 17.08 -8.03 -10.36
C LYS A 164 17.56 -6.80 -9.60
N ARG A 165 18.81 -6.48 -9.78
CA ARG A 165 19.43 -5.26 -9.27
C ARG A 165 19.18 -4.09 -10.23
N LEU A 166 19.01 -2.89 -9.69
CA LEU A 166 18.94 -1.64 -10.45
C LEU A 166 20.34 -1.17 -10.84
#